data_8fd81bc521d82ad7d58399ab410618c5
#
_entry.id   8fd81bc521d82ad7d58399ab410618c5
#
_cell.length_a   1.000
_cell.length_b   1.000
_cell.length_c   1.000
_cell.angle_alpha   90.00
_cell.angle_beta   90.00
_cell.angle_gamma   90.00
#
_symmetry.space_group_name_H-M   'P 1'
#
loop_
_entity.id
_entity.type
_entity.pdbx_description
1 polymer ?
#
loop_
_entity_poly.entity_id
_entity_poly.type
_entity_poly.pdbx_seq_one_letter_code
_entity_poly.pdbx_strand_id
1 'polypeptide(L)'
;MALPRDTPAGDYKLVLHAKSEAASADLNLAITIIGQARLALAGEGGRLSGEAYAGQDSQLTVIAKNDGSEAARDVEFSATAPEGWKTSFDPKELPELGAGKSQSIKVRLTPSSRAIAGDYQTTIRANSAGGLSESANFRITVLTSTVWGAVGIGVIAAALLVVVFSVARFGRR
;
A
#
# COMPACT_ATOMS: atom_id res chain seq x y z
N MET A 1 -3.78 -24.99 -30.61
CA MET A 1 -4.89 -24.13 -30.20
C MET A 1 -4.45 -23.41 -28.96
N ALA A 2 -4.30 -22.06 -28.97
CA ALA A 2 -3.92 -21.28 -27.80
C ALA A 2 -5.18 -20.69 -27.21
N LEU A 3 -5.40 -20.87 -25.92
CA LEU A 3 -6.47 -20.21 -25.19
C LEU A 3 -6.15 -18.71 -25.03
N PRO A 4 -7.14 -17.82 -25.14
CA PRO A 4 -6.97 -16.42 -24.79
C PRO A 4 -6.44 -16.28 -23.35
N ARG A 5 -5.52 -15.35 -23.11
CA ARG A 5 -4.90 -15.15 -21.79
C ARG A 5 -5.88 -14.73 -20.70
N ASP A 6 -7.04 -14.22 -21.10
CA ASP A 6 -8.08 -13.69 -20.21
C ASP A 6 -9.25 -14.68 -20.03
N THR A 7 -9.05 -15.97 -20.35
CA THR A 7 -10.10 -16.96 -20.15
C THR A 7 -10.29 -17.19 -18.65
N PRO A 8 -11.51 -16.97 -18.09
CA PRO A 8 -11.77 -17.16 -16.66
C PRO A 8 -11.52 -18.60 -16.24
N ALA A 9 -11.17 -18.80 -14.96
CA ALA A 9 -11.13 -20.14 -14.38
C ALA A 9 -12.51 -20.76 -14.37
N GLY A 10 -12.59 -22.06 -14.64
CA GLY A 10 -13.85 -22.79 -14.67
C GLY A 10 -13.81 -24.05 -15.54
N ASP A 11 -14.93 -24.77 -15.54
CA ASP A 11 -15.11 -25.98 -16.35
C ASP A 11 -15.75 -25.63 -17.67
N TYR A 12 -15.10 -26.01 -18.74
CA TYR A 12 -15.54 -25.77 -20.10
C TYR A 12 -15.79 -27.13 -20.81
N LYS A 13 -16.92 -27.20 -21.55
CA LYS A 13 -17.23 -28.35 -22.40
C LYS A 13 -16.99 -27.96 -23.85
N LEU A 14 -16.11 -28.66 -24.50
CA LEU A 14 -15.83 -28.50 -25.93
C LEU A 14 -16.39 -29.74 -26.68
N VAL A 15 -17.10 -29.51 -27.78
CA VAL A 15 -17.54 -30.56 -28.68
C VAL A 15 -16.76 -30.41 -29.98
N LEU A 16 -15.94 -31.40 -30.28
CA LEU A 16 -15.25 -31.48 -31.56
C LEU A 16 -16.09 -32.27 -32.54
N HIS A 17 -16.53 -31.62 -33.61
CA HIS A 17 -17.24 -32.27 -34.70
C HIS A 17 -16.28 -32.61 -35.83
N ALA A 18 -16.09 -33.88 -36.09
CA ALA A 18 -15.35 -34.36 -37.26
C ALA A 18 -16.33 -34.85 -38.30
N LYS A 19 -16.26 -34.32 -39.52
CA LYS A 19 -17.12 -34.72 -40.62
C LYS A 19 -16.29 -35.03 -41.86
N SER A 20 -16.57 -36.21 -42.48
CA SER A 20 -16.07 -36.58 -43.79
C SER A 20 -17.25 -36.85 -44.72
N GLU A 21 -17.00 -37.15 -45.98
CA GLU A 21 -18.07 -37.50 -46.94
C GLU A 21 -18.83 -38.81 -46.57
N ALA A 22 -18.20 -39.68 -45.80
CA ALA A 22 -18.75 -41.00 -45.47
C ALA A 22 -19.13 -41.16 -43.98
N ALA A 23 -18.71 -40.30 -43.10
CA ALA A 23 -18.93 -40.43 -41.66
C ALA A 23 -18.85 -39.10 -40.90
N SER A 24 -19.56 -39.00 -39.76
CA SER A 24 -19.43 -37.93 -38.79
C SER A 24 -19.20 -38.51 -37.39
N ALA A 25 -18.37 -37.86 -36.60
CA ALA A 25 -18.10 -38.22 -35.21
C ALA A 25 -18.03 -36.99 -34.34
N ASP A 26 -18.60 -37.08 -33.16
CA ASP A 26 -18.55 -36.01 -32.12
C ASP A 26 -17.74 -36.49 -30.95
N LEU A 27 -16.80 -35.67 -30.51
CA LEU A 27 -15.99 -35.90 -29.33
C LEU A 27 -16.25 -34.78 -28.29
N ASN A 28 -16.77 -35.18 -27.14
CA ASN A 28 -16.98 -34.29 -26.00
C ASN A 28 -15.73 -34.25 -25.16
N LEU A 29 -15.15 -33.05 -24.99
CA LEU A 29 -14.01 -32.80 -24.11
C LEU A 29 -14.45 -31.94 -22.95
N ALA A 30 -14.08 -32.32 -21.73
CA ALA A 30 -14.18 -31.52 -20.56
C ALA A 30 -12.79 -30.94 -20.26
N ILE A 31 -12.69 -29.61 -20.18
CA ILE A 31 -11.46 -28.89 -19.88
C ILE A 31 -11.71 -28.06 -18.63
N THR A 32 -10.91 -28.26 -17.60
CA THR A 32 -10.90 -27.44 -16.41
C THR A 32 -9.76 -26.42 -16.51
N ILE A 33 -10.10 -25.14 -16.55
CA ILE A 33 -9.11 -24.06 -16.49
C ILE A 33 -8.91 -23.71 -15.03
N ILE A 34 -7.70 -23.96 -14.53
CA ILE A 34 -7.30 -23.63 -13.17
C ILE A 34 -6.87 -22.16 -13.17
N GLY A 35 -7.52 -21.34 -12.36
CA GLY A 35 -7.15 -19.95 -12.15
C GLY A 35 -5.90 -19.82 -11.29
N GLN A 36 -5.28 -18.67 -11.37
CA GLN A 36 -4.23 -18.24 -10.44
C GLN A 36 -4.54 -16.87 -9.90
N ALA A 37 -4.49 -16.69 -8.59
CA ALA A 37 -4.49 -15.40 -7.98
C ALA A 37 -3.12 -14.73 -8.20
N ARG A 38 -3.12 -13.40 -8.42
CA ARG A 38 -1.91 -12.59 -8.55
C ARG A 38 -2.11 -11.28 -7.83
N LEU A 39 -1.44 -11.09 -6.71
CA LEU A 39 -1.50 -9.85 -5.97
C LEU A 39 -0.54 -8.82 -6.55
N ALA A 40 -0.95 -7.56 -6.50
CA ALA A 40 -0.13 -6.39 -6.76
C ALA A 40 -0.40 -5.35 -5.66
N LEU A 41 0.64 -4.66 -5.20
CA LEU A 41 0.55 -3.62 -4.19
C LEU A 41 1.04 -2.29 -4.78
N ALA A 42 0.26 -1.23 -4.61
CA ALA A 42 0.63 0.11 -5.00
C ALA A 42 0.07 1.12 -3.98
N GLY A 43 0.63 2.31 -3.92
CA GLY A 43 0.00 3.43 -3.21
C GLY A 43 -1.07 4.10 -4.06
N GLU A 44 -1.76 5.06 -3.49
CA GLU A 44 -2.77 5.85 -4.18
C GLU A 44 -2.17 6.56 -5.40
N GLY A 45 -2.83 6.41 -6.55
CA GLY A 45 -2.31 6.91 -7.84
C GLY A 45 -1.05 6.20 -8.33
N GLY A 46 -0.75 4.99 -7.86
CA GLY A 46 0.43 4.21 -8.24
C GLY A 46 1.73 4.66 -7.59
N ARG A 47 1.68 5.62 -6.66
CA ARG A 47 2.87 6.14 -5.97
C ARG A 47 3.35 5.19 -4.89
N LEU A 48 4.66 4.97 -4.81
CA LEU A 48 5.31 4.19 -3.76
C LEU A 48 6.06 5.12 -2.79
N SER A 49 5.43 6.24 -2.42
CA SER A 49 6.02 7.21 -1.49
C SER A 49 4.95 7.82 -0.60
N GLY A 50 5.38 8.26 0.59
CA GLY A 50 4.56 8.96 1.57
C GLY A 50 5.42 9.86 2.45
N GLU A 51 4.76 10.69 3.26
CA GLU A 51 5.38 11.58 4.22
C GLU A 51 4.93 11.21 5.63
N ALA A 52 5.81 11.40 6.60
CA ALA A 52 5.54 11.17 8.00
C ALA A 52 6.30 12.15 8.88
N TYR A 53 5.84 12.34 10.11
CA TYR A 53 6.54 13.15 11.12
C TYR A 53 7.05 12.26 12.24
N ALA A 54 8.26 12.54 12.72
CA ALA A 54 8.85 11.79 13.81
C ALA A 54 7.93 11.77 15.04
N GLY A 55 7.63 10.57 15.56
CA GLY A 55 6.78 10.36 16.73
C GLY A 55 5.29 10.63 16.53
N GLN A 56 4.83 10.90 15.30
CA GLN A 56 3.42 11.18 15.00
C GLN A 56 2.84 10.09 14.09
N ASP A 57 1.54 9.83 14.26
CA ASP A 57 0.80 8.93 13.39
C ASP A 57 0.61 9.58 12.02
N SER A 58 1.04 8.89 10.99
CA SER A 58 0.81 9.23 9.59
C SER A 58 0.03 8.12 8.92
N GLN A 59 -0.82 8.48 7.97
CA GLN A 59 -1.66 7.52 7.25
C GLN A 59 -1.22 7.45 5.79
N LEU A 60 -1.04 6.23 5.30
CA LEU A 60 -0.76 5.90 3.92
C LEU A 60 -1.87 4.99 3.40
N THR A 61 -2.35 5.23 2.19
CA THR A 61 -3.30 4.34 1.52
C THR A 61 -2.52 3.42 0.58
N VAL A 62 -2.69 2.11 0.79
CA VAL A 62 -2.15 1.07 -0.08
C VAL A 62 -3.30 0.38 -0.78
N ILE A 63 -3.19 0.19 -2.08
CA ILE A 63 -4.16 -0.52 -2.89
C ILE A 63 -3.61 -1.91 -3.15
N ALA A 64 -4.31 -2.91 -2.63
CA ALA A 64 -4.09 -4.30 -2.98
C ALA A 64 -5.00 -4.65 -4.17
N LYS A 65 -4.43 -5.17 -5.25
CA LYS A 65 -5.13 -5.57 -6.46
C LYS A 65 -4.86 -7.03 -6.75
N ASN A 66 -5.87 -7.75 -7.17
CA ASN A 66 -5.73 -9.10 -7.69
C ASN A 66 -5.80 -9.06 -9.22
N ASP A 67 -4.66 -9.13 -9.87
CA ASP A 67 -4.54 -9.17 -11.35
C ASP A 67 -4.62 -10.61 -11.90
N GLY A 68 -4.97 -11.55 -11.04
CA GLY A 68 -5.15 -12.96 -11.42
C GLY A 68 -6.54 -13.28 -11.94
N SER A 69 -6.73 -14.54 -12.30
CA SER A 69 -7.98 -15.10 -12.79
C SER A 69 -8.76 -15.87 -11.72
N GLU A 70 -8.21 -15.98 -10.50
CA GLU A 70 -8.83 -16.61 -9.33
C GLU A 70 -8.81 -15.66 -8.14
N ALA A 71 -9.73 -15.83 -7.19
CA ALA A 71 -9.75 -15.05 -5.97
C ALA A 71 -8.55 -15.37 -5.06
N ALA A 72 -7.90 -14.35 -4.54
CA ALA A 72 -6.93 -14.49 -3.45
C ALA A 72 -7.71 -14.57 -2.12
N ARG A 73 -7.42 -15.58 -1.30
CA ARG A 73 -8.10 -15.81 -0.03
C ARG A 73 -7.15 -15.60 1.14
N ASP A 74 -7.74 -15.17 2.27
CA ASP A 74 -7.02 -14.95 3.53
C ASP A 74 -5.77 -14.09 3.31
N VAL A 75 -5.98 -12.89 2.75
CA VAL A 75 -4.88 -11.97 2.42
C VAL A 75 -4.53 -11.17 3.68
N GLU A 76 -3.40 -11.49 4.29
CA GLU A 76 -2.85 -10.78 5.44
C GLU A 76 -1.83 -9.72 5.03
N PHE A 77 -1.87 -8.57 5.71
CA PHE A 77 -0.95 -7.46 5.49
C PHE A 77 0.05 -7.33 6.62
N SER A 78 1.32 -7.14 6.25
CA SER A 78 2.41 -6.90 7.19
C SER A 78 3.37 -5.84 6.63
N ALA A 79 4.21 -5.27 7.50
CA ALA A 79 5.26 -4.35 7.07
C ALA A 79 6.56 -4.64 7.78
N THR A 80 7.65 -4.47 7.05
CA THR A 80 9.00 -4.35 7.60
C THR A 80 9.41 -2.90 7.50
N ALA A 81 9.50 -2.23 8.64
CA ALA A 81 9.86 -0.83 8.79
C ALA A 81 11.15 -0.67 9.59
N PRO A 82 11.80 0.50 9.58
CA PRO A 82 12.97 0.78 10.41
C PRO A 82 12.72 0.55 11.91
N GLU A 83 13.79 0.36 12.65
CA GLU A 83 13.73 0.09 14.08
C GLU A 83 13.00 1.21 14.86
N GLY A 84 12.15 0.79 15.79
CA GLY A 84 11.34 1.69 16.63
C GLY A 84 10.12 2.30 15.93
N TRP A 85 9.85 1.94 14.67
CA TRP A 85 8.63 2.35 13.99
C TRP A 85 7.48 1.41 14.33
N LYS A 86 6.26 1.95 14.34
CA LYS A 86 5.04 1.16 14.50
C LYS A 86 4.23 1.21 13.22
N THR A 87 3.65 0.08 12.85
CA THR A 87 2.79 -0.06 11.68
C THR A 87 1.51 -0.78 12.05
N SER A 88 0.38 -0.36 11.51
CA SER A 88 -0.88 -1.07 11.62
C SER A 88 -1.69 -0.93 10.33
N PHE A 89 -2.54 -1.91 10.06
CA PHE A 89 -3.32 -2.04 8.84
C PHE A 89 -4.81 -2.04 9.17
N ASP A 90 -5.60 -1.40 8.34
CA ASP A 90 -7.06 -1.40 8.41
C ASP A 90 -7.67 -1.52 7.00
N PRO A 91 -8.26 -2.67 6.66
CA PRO A 91 -8.27 -3.91 7.42
C PRO A 91 -6.90 -4.58 7.49
N LYS A 92 -6.66 -5.37 8.56
CA LYS A 92 -5.42 -6.16 8.73
C LYS A 92 -5.37 -7.36 7.80
N GLU A 93 -6.54 -7.91 7.50
CA GLU A 93 -6.72 -9.08 6.63
C GLU A 93 -7.95 -8.89 5.75
N LEU A 94 -7.94 -9.51 4.59
CA LEU A 94 -9.08 -9.63 3.70
C LEU A 94 -9.42 -11.11 3.54
N PRO A 95 -10.64 -11.54 3.89
CA PRO A 95 -11.05 -12.92 3.70
C PRO A 95 -10.96 -13.37 2.25
N GLU A 96 -11.29 -12.44 1.34
CA GLU A 96 -11.24 -12.70 -0.11
C GLU A 96 -11.00 -11.41 -0.89
N LEU A 97 -10.14 -11.49 -1.90
CA LEU A 97 -9.96 -10.47 -2.93
C LEU A 97 -10.20 -11.11 -4.29
N GLY A 98 -11.40 -10.89 -4.84
CA GLY A 98 -11.85 -11.49 -6.10
C GLY A 98 -10.92 -11.16 -7.28
N ALA A 99 -10.96 -11.98 -8.32
CA ALA A 99 -10.22 -11.77 -9.55
C ALA A 99 -10.54 -10.39 -10.18
N GLY A 100 -9.52 -9.65 -10.57
CA GLY A 100 -9.63 -8.31 -11.15
C GLY A 100 -10.10 -7.23 -10.17
N LYS A 101 -10.30 -7.54 -8.89
CA LYS A 101 -10.73 -6.58 -7.86
C LYS A 101 -9.55 -5.92 -7.18
N SER A 102 -9.81 -4.73 -6.64
CA SER A 102 -8.87 -3.99 -5.81
C SER A 102 -9.53 -3.54 -4.53
N GLN A 103 -8.75 -3.46 -3.45
CA GLN A 103 -9.17 -3.01 -2.13
C GLN A 103 -8.15 -2.01 -1.59
N SER A 104 -8.65 -0.91 -1.02
CA SER A 104 -7.83 0.07 -0.33
C SER A 104 -7.61 -0.35 1.11
N ILE A 105 -6.37 -0.32 1.55
CA ILE A 105 -5.91 -0.65 2.90
C ILE A 105 -5.30 0.62 3.49
N LYS A 106 -5.81 1.05 4.63
CA LYS A 106 -5.21 2.15 5.38
C LYS A 106 -4.06 1.63 6.21
N VAL A 107 -2.88 2.14 5.94
CA VAL A 107 -1.67 1.80 6.70
C VAL A 107 -1.36 2.99 7.61
N ARG A 108 -1.46 2.78 8.92
CA ARG A 108 -1.00 3.75 9.89
C ARG A 108 0.48 3.48 10.19
N LEU A 109 1.28 4.51 10.08
CA LEU A 109 2.72 4.47 10.25
C LEU A 109 3.13 5.51 11.27
N THR A 110 3.83 5.09 12.32
CA THR A 110 4.35 5.99 13.35
C THR A 110 5.86 5.84 13.41
N PRO A 111 6.63 6.76 12.80
CA PRO A 111 8.08 6.77 12.93
C PRO A 111 8.52 6.90 14.38
N SER A 112 9.70 6.40 14.71
CA SER A 112 10.31 6.64 16.03
C SER A 112 10.35 8.15 16.34
N SER A 113 10.11 8.54 17.59
CA SER A 113 10.24 9.93 18.02
C SER A 113 11.66 10.48 17.88
N ARG A 114 12.65 9.59 17.72
CA ARG A 114 14.06 9.91 17.48
C ARG A 114 14.44 9.82 16.00
N ALA A 115 13.50 9.56 15.10
CA ALA A 115 13.78 9.49 13.68
C ALA A 115 14.29 10.84 13.18
N ILE A 116 15.40 10.81 12.45
CA ILE A 116 15.99 12.01 11.83
C ILE A 116 15.23 12.29 10.54
N ALA A 117 15.10 13.56 10.14
CA ALA A 117 14.52 13.91 8.85
C ALA A 117 15.32 13.28 7.71
N GLY A 118 14.62 12.68 6.75
CA GLY A 118 15.23 11.97 5.64
C GLY A 118 14.32 10.91 5.06
N ASP A 119 14.81 10.21 4.05
CA ASP A 119 14.09 9.15 3.35
C ASP A 119 14.38 7.78 3.99
N TYR A 120 13.31 7.08 4.31
CA TYR A 120 13.33 5.72 4.84
C TYR A 120 12.57 4.77 3.93
N GLN A 121 12.96 3.51 3.96
CA GLN A 121 12.28 2.47 3.20
C GLN A 121 11.44 1.60 4.13
N THR A 122 10.18 1.40 3.76
CA THR A 122 9.26 0.48 4.43
C THR A 122 8.75 -0.50 3.39
N THR A 123 8.93 -1.79 3.64
CA THR A 123 8.42 -2.85 2.77
C THR A 123 7.07 -3.31 3.29
N ILE A 124 6.02 -3.16 2.49
CA ILE A 124 4.69 -3.68 2.77
C ILE A 124 4.52 -4.98 2.02
N ARG A 125 4.01 -6.00 2.70
CA ARG A 125 3.81 -7.35 2.17
C ARG A 125 2.38 -7.78 2.35
N ALA A 126 1.83 -8.43 1.32
CA ALA A 126 0.57 -9.14 1.35
C ALA A 126 0.85 -10.62 1.15
N ASN A 127 0.37 -11.44 2.08
CA ASN A 127 0.45 -12.91 2.00
C ASN A 127 -0.96 -13.45 1.90
N SER A 128 -1.16 -14.45 1.05
CA SER A 128 -2.46 -15.10 0.87
C SER A 128 -2.35 -16.59 1.16
N ALA A 129 -3.46 -17.23 1.49
CA ALA A 129 -3.56 -18.69 1.52
C ALA A 129 -3.05 -19.27 0.20
N GLY A 130 -2.38 -20.44 0.25
CA GLY A 130 -1.76 -21.04 -0.93
C GLY A 130 -0.32 -20.57 -1.21
N GLY A 131 0.28 -19.76 -0.33
CA GLY A 131 1.69 -19.38 -0.40
C GLY A 131 1.98 -18.21 -1.35
N LEU A 132 0.95 -17.52 -1.86
CA LEU A 132 1.13 -16.31 -2.64
C LEU A 132 1.60 -15.18 -1.74
N SER A 133 2.73 -14.55 -2.09
CA SER A 133 3.30 -13.41 -1.37
C SER A 133 3.72 -12.33 -2.35
N GLU A 134 3.28 -11.11 -2.11
CA GLU A 134 3.65 -9.92 -2.87
C GLU A 134 4.18 -8.85 -1.93
N SER A 135 5.16 -8.08 -2.38
CA SER A 135 5.73 -7.01 -1.58
C SER A 135 6.01 -5.76 -2.41
N ALA A 136 5.79 -4.60 -1.80
CA ALA A 136 6.12 -3.30 -2.39
C ALA A 136 6.94 -2.47 -1.41
N ASN A 137 7.95 -1.78 -1.95
CA ASN A 137 8.83 -0.91 -1.18
C ASN A 137 8.33 0.53 -1.27
N PHE A 138 7.96 1.09 -0.13
CA PHE A 138 7.52 2.47 0.00
C PHE A 138 8.65 3.33 0.55
N ARG A 139 8.91 4.47 -0.10
CA ARG A 139 9.77 5.52 0.42
C ARG A 139 8.96 6.42 1.31
N ILE A 140 9.33 6.51 2.57
CA ILE A 140 8.70 7.39 3.56
C ILE A 140 9.66 8.51 3.90
N THR A 141 9.32 9.73 3.52
CA THR A 141 10.09 10.93 3.86
C THR A 141 9.66 11.40 5.25
N VAL A 142 10.55 11.28 6.21
CA VAL A 142 10.33 11.81 7.56
C VAL A 142 10.69 13.29 7.58
N LEU A 143 9.72 14.12 7.98
CA LEU A 143 9.84 15.56 8.09
C LEU A 143 10.06 15.97 9.56
N THR A 144 10.79 17.05 9.77
CA THR A 144 10.87 17.67 11.09
C THR A 144 9.60 18.47 11.39
N SER A 145 9.10 18.35 12.61
CA SER A 145 8.00 19.21 13.06
C SER A 145 8.48 20.67 13.16
N THR A 146 7.83 21.57 12.42
CA THR A 146 8.10 23.02 12.43
C THR A 146 7.67 23.70 13.72
N VAL A 147 7.04 22.99 14.65
CA VAL A 147 6.58 23.55 15.95
C VAL A 147 7.72 24.19 16.72
N TRP A 148 8.91 23.59 16.75
CA TRP A 148 10.08 24.17 17.41
C TRP A 148 10.59 25.44 16.73
N GLY A 149 10.45 25.56 15.41
CA GLY A 149 10.73 26.80 14.68
C GLY A 149 9.80 27.93 15.09
N ALA A 150 8.50 27.66 15.20
CA ALA A 150 7.51 28.64 15.63
C ALA A 150 7.74 29.09 17.10
N VAL A 151 8.08 28.15 17.99
CA VAL A 151 8.47 28.49 19.40
C VAL A 151 9.71 29.36 19.42
N GLY A 152 10.74 29.05 18.63
CA GLY A 152 11.96 29.85 18.55
C GLY A 152 11.68 31.29 18.08
N ILE A 153 10.87 31.46 17.04
CA ILE A 153 10.45 32.79 16.57
C ILE A 153 9.66 33.52 17.63
N GLY A 154 8.75 32.86 18.35
CA GLY A 154 7.98 33.43 19.44
C GLY A 154 8.87 33.96 20.59
N VAL A 155 9.89 33.19 20.98
CA VAL A 155 10.86 33.60 22.02
C VAL A 155 11.67 34.84 21.59
N ILE A 156 12.14 34.86 20.34
CA ILE A 156 12.88 36.02 19.79
C ILE A 156 11.99 37.26 19.76
N ALA A 157 10.73 37.11 19.29
CA ALA A 157 9.78 38.23 19.28
C ALA A 157 9.51 38.77 20.69
N ALA A 158 9.33 37.90 21.69
CA ALA A 158 9.13 38.28 23.08
C ALA A 158 10.36 39.01 23.64
N ALA A 159 11.56 38.51 23.36
CA ALA A 159 12.80 39.16 23.78
C ALA A 159 12.95 40.59 23.19
N LEU A 160 12.64 40.74 21.89
CA LEU A 160 12.66 42.05 21.23
C LEU A 160 11.64 43.02 21.84
N LEU A 161 10.44 42.55 22.16
CA LEU A 161 9.42 43.38 22.84
C LEU A 161 9.90 43.85 24.22
N VAL A 162 10.56 43.00 25.01
CA VAL A 162 11.13 43.36 26.29
C VAL A 162 12.21 44.45 26.14
N VAL A 163 13.08 44.32 25.14
CA VAL A 163 14.12 45.32 24.88
C VAL A 163 13.49 46.64 24.46
N VAL A 164 12.55 46.65 23.51
CA VAL A 164 11.84 47.85 23.05
C VAL A 164 11.13 48.54 24.22
N PHE A 165 10.43 47.78 25.06
CA PHE A 165 9.73 48.28 26.23
C PHE A 165 10.70 48.89 27.26
N SER A 166 11.83 48.23 27.50
CA SER A 166 12.85 48.71 28.40
C SER A 166 13.47 50.05 27.93
N VAL A 167 13.80 50.13 26.64
CA VAL A 167 14.32 51.35 26.01
C VAL A 167 13.28 52.49 26.06
N ALA A 168 12.02 52.20 25.74
CA ALA A 168 10.94 53.18 25.77
C ALA A 168 10.69 53.75 27.20
N ARG A 169 10.81 52.89 28.21
CA ARG A 169 10.54 53.29 29.61
C ARG A 169 11.73 53.92 30.29
N PHE A 170 12.94 53.45 30.03
CA PHE A 170 14.15 53.90 30.74
C PHE A 170 15.10 54.76 29.86
N GLY A 171 14.89 54.79 28.53
CA GLY A 171 15.73 55.53 27.59
C GLY A 171 15.46 57.03 27.51
N ARG A 172 14.51 57.58 28.29
CA ARG A 172 14.29 59.01 28.38
C ARG A 172 15.15 59.59 29.59
N ARG A 173 16.34 59.86 29.29
CA ARG A 173 17.14 60.89 30.03
C ARG A 173 17.87 61.77 29.02
#